data_d17767b880308ab188419050ee371b79
#
_entry.id   d17767b880308ab188419050ee371b79
#
_cell.length_a   1.000
_cell.length_b   1.000
_cell.length_c   1.000
_cell.angle_alpha   90.00
_cell.angle_beta   90.00
_cell.angle_gamma   90.00
#
_symmetry.space_group_name_H-M   'P 1'
#
loop_
_entity.id
_entity.type
_entity.pdbx_description
1 polymer ?
#
loop_
_entity_poly.entity_id
_entity_poly.type
_entity_poly.pdbx_seq_one_letter_code
_entity_poly.pdbx_strand_id
1 'polypeptide(L)'
;MVLTPLPDSRTEPDGSAVIRVLSYNVRSLRDDTAALARVIRACAPDLVLVQEAPRFFRWRKAAARLAKSSGLVVLSGGATAAGPLLLCSLRVAAERTEDVLLPRTPGLHRRGFATAVVRIAGARLGVLSCHLSLQHDERLAQADLLLERLASMGVAHAVAGGDLNDVPTGNAFGRLAGALQDCRAVAPWGGGPTFPPGRPRKRIDAVFSTPGVEVLGCGVPSGLPGVSEDDLRAATDHLPVLAALRVPAAG
;
A
#
# COMPACT_ATOMS: atom_id res chain seq x y z
N MET A 1 10.82 -15.11 17.42
CA MET A 1 11.11 -15.97 16.24
C MET A 1 11.59 -15.04 15.14
N VAL A 2 12.81 -15.26 14.60
CA VAL A 2 13.34 -14.42 13.51
C VAL A 2 12.61 -14.82 12.23
N LEU A 3 12.06 -13.84 11.53
CA LEU A 3 11.35 -14.05 10.26
C LEU A 3 12.36 -14.34 9.14
N THR A 4 12.08 -15.34 8.31
CA THR A 4 12.84 -15.50 7.05
C THR A 4 12.60 -14.26 6.18
N PRO A 5 13.64 -13.55 5.75
CA PRO A 5 13.47 -12.36 4.92
C PRO A 5 12.72 -12.68 3.63
N LEU A 6 11.86 -11.76 3.20
CA LEU A 6 11.30 -11.79 1.84
C LEU A 6 12.41 -11.57 0.81
N PRO A 7 12.24 -12.07 -0.43
CA PRO A 7 13.19 -11.82 -1.51
C PRO A 7 13.47 -10.34 -1.68
N ASP A 8 14.73 -10.00 -1.95
CA ASP A 8 15.11 -8.63 -2.27
C ASP A 8 14.63 -8.23 -3.65
N SER A 9 14.37 -6.94 -3.79
CA SER A 9 13.96 -6.32 -5.05
C SER A 9 15.05 -6.47 -6.10
N ARG A 10 14.72 -7.04 -7.26
CA ARG A 10 15.65 -7.27 -8.36
C ARG A 10 14.96 -7.36 -9.71
N THR A 11 15.74 -7.28 -10.77
CA THR A 11 15.31 -7.59 -12.13
C THR A 11 15.74 -9.02 -12.45
N GLU A 12 14.84 -9.81 -13.01
CA GLU A 12 15.11 -11.18 -13.44
C GLU A 12 15.61 -11.21 -14.91
N PRO A 13 16.30 -12.27 -15.34
CA PRO A 13 16.82 -12.38 -16.71
C PRO A 13 15.73 -12.36 -17.80
N ASP A 14 14.50 -12.78 -17.46
CA ASP A 14 13.34 -12.76 -18.35
C ASP A 14 12.66 -11.40 -18.45
N GLY A 15 13.22 -10.37 -17.81
CA GLY A 15 12.68 -9.01 -17.75
C GLY A 15 11.59 -8.82 -16.71
N SER A 16 11.15 -9.87 -16.01
CA SER A 16 10.26 -9.74 -14.86
C SER A 16 10.95 -8.99 -13.71
N ALA A 17 10.17 -8.44 -12.81
CA ALA A 17 10.69 -7.70 -11.66
C ALA A 17 10.17 -8.31 -10.36
N VAL A 18 11.09 -8.63 -9.44
CA VAL A 18 10.75 -8.81 -8.03
C VAL A 18 10.73 -7.45 -7.37
N ILE A 19 9.60 -7.11 -6.76
CA ILE A 19 9.37 -5.82 -6.10
C ILE A 19 8.84 -6.00 -4.69
N ARG A 20 9.10 -5.02 -3.83
CA ARG A 20 8.49 -4.92 -2.50
C ARG A 20 7.49 -3.78 -2.47
N VAL A 21 6.27 -4.08 -2.05
CA VAL A 21 5.17 -3.13 -1.88
C VAL A 21 4.80 -3.06 -0.41
N LEU A 22 4.80 -1.86 0.15
CA LEU A 22 4.42 -1.61 1.54
C LEU A 22 3.12 -0.80 1.59
N SER A 23 2.10 -1.29 2.28
CA SER A 23 0.91 -0.49 2.65
C SER A 23 1.03 -0.01 4.08
N TYR A 24 0.84 1.30 4.32
CA TYR A 24 0.98 1.87 5.66
C TYR A 24 0.08 3.08 5.89
N ASN A 25 -0.87 2.99 6.81
CA ASN A 25 -1.61 4.14 7.33
C ASN A 25 -0.70 4.91 8.30
N VAL A 26 -0.44 6.19 8.01
CA VAL A 26 0.54 7.02 8.74
C VAL A 26 -0.11 8.06 9.67
N ARG A 27 -1.42 7.96 9.89
CA ARG A 27 -2.19 8.79 10.83
C ARG A 27 -1.83 10.28 10.78
N SER A 28 -1.73 10.84 9.59
CA SER A 28 -1.35 12.25 9.35
C SER A 28 0.00 12.65 9.96
N LEU A 29 0.91 11.71 10.17
CA LEU A 29 2.24 11.90 10.78
C LEU A 29 2.17 12.50 12.19
N ARG A 30 1.18 12.09 13.00
CA ARG A 30 0.96 12.61 14.36
C ARG A 30 1.80 11.91 15.42
N ASP A 31 2.30 10.71 15.10
CA ASP A 31 3.07 9.88 16.01
C ASP A 31 4.59 10.00 15.74
N ASP A 32 5.41 9.02 16.08
CA ASP A 32 6.86 9.07 15.88
C ASP A 32 7.24 8.90 14.40
N THR A 33 7.44 10.02 13.70
CA THR A 33 7.85 10.02 12.29
C THR A 33 9.26 9.47 12.06
N ALA A 34 10.12 9.45 13.07
CA ALA A 34 11.45 8.85 12.96
C ALA A 34 11.36 7.31 13.02
N ALA A 35 10.53 6.77 13.92
CA ALA A 35 10.21 5.35 13.96
C ALA A 35 9.55 4.91 12.65
N LEU A 36 8.56 5.65 12.16
CA LEU A 36 7.91 5.40 10.88
C LEU A 36 8.92 5.29 9.73
N ALA A 37 9.85 6.24 9.63
CA ALA A 37 10.89 6.23 8.60
C ALA A 37 11.87 5.05 8.75
N ARG A 38 12.21 4.64 9.99
CA ARG A 38 13.05 3.46 10.23
C ARG A 38 12.36 2.18 9.76
N VAL A 39 11.08 2.00 10.08
CA VAL A 39 10.28 0.85 9.64
C VAL A 39 10.21 0.79 8.12
N ILE A 40 9.89 1.91 7.45
CA ILE A 40 9.82 1.95 5.98
C ILE A 40 11.18 1.60 5.37
N ARG A 41 12.29 2.17 5.86
CA ARG A 41 13.63 1.86 5.34
C ARG A 41 14.02 0.39 5.53
N ALA A 42 13.73 -0.18 6.69
CA ALA A 42 14.03 -1.58 6.98
C ALA A 42 13.25 -2.55 6.09
N CYS A 43 12.02 -2.19 5.68
CA CYS A 43 11.24 -2.94 4.70
C CYS A 43 11.80 -2.84 3.27
N ALA A 44 12.64 -1.85 2.98
CA ALA A 44 13.25 -1.59 1.66
C ALA A 44 12.24 -1.69 0.49
N PRO A 45 11.11 -0.94 0.51
CA PRO A 45 10.07 -1.06 -0.50
C PRO A 45 10.45 -0.35 -1.80
N ASP A 46 10.01 -0.90 -2.96
CA ASP A 46 9.99 -0.17 -4.23
C ASP A 46 8.82 0.80 -4.30
N LEU A 47 7.69 0.41 -3.71
CA LEU A 47 6.44 1.19 -3.70
C LEU A 47 5.87 1.23 -2.28
N VAL A 48 5.40 2.41 -1.86
CA VAL A 48 4.65 2.57 -0.61
C VAL A 48 3.27 3.15 -0.90
N LEU A 49 2.26 2.40 -0.50
CA LEU A 49 0.85 2.80 -0.51
C LEU A 49 0.55 3.41 0.86
N VAL A 50 0.55 4.73 0.92
CA VAL A 50 0.33 5.47 2.18
C VAL A 50 -1.14 5.84 2.31
N GLN A 51 -1.70 5.69 3.52
CA GLN A 51 -3.02 6.20 3.88
C GLN A 51 -2.87 7.27 4.94
N GLU A 52 -3.83 8.16 5.02
CA GLU A 52 -3.83 9.32 5.93
C GLU A 52 -2.60 10.21 5.82
N ALA A 53 -2.04 10.40 4.63
CA ALA A 53 -1.04 11.46 4.46
C ALA A 53 -1.62 12.83 4.86
N PRO A 54 -0.83 13.75 5.43
CA PRO A 54 -1.30 15.10 5.77
C PRO A 54 -1.99 15.78 4.59
N ARG A 55 -3.17 16.38 4.81
CA ARG A 55 -4.01 16.98 3.74
C ARG A 55 -4.09 18.49 3.79
N PHE A 56 -3.69 19.11 4.90
CA PHE A 56 -3.84 20.53 5.15
C PHE A 56 -2.51 21.29 5.01
N PHE A 57 -2.37 22.38 5.64
CA PHE A 57 -1.25 23.31 5.53
C PHE A 57 0.12 22.63 5.30
N ARG A 58 0.82 23.02 4.22
CA ARG A 58 2.14 22.49 3.82
C ARG A 58 2.22 20.95 3.62
N TRP A 59 1.13 20.32 3.24
CA TRP A 59 1.07 18.87 3.06
C TRP A 59 2.14 18.33 2.09
N ARG A 60 2.45 19.07 1.00
CA ARG A 60 3.54 18.69 0.08
C ARG A 60 4.90 18.63 0.78
N LYS A 61 5.17 19.57 1.71
CA LYS A 61 6.40 19.57 2.50
C LYS A 61 6.44 18.39 3.47
N ALA A 62 5.31 18.02 4.05
CA ALA A 62 5.20 16.84 4.93
C ALA A 62 5.42 15.54 4.13
N ALA A 63 4.77 15.38 2.98
CA ALA A 63 4.97 14.23 2.08
C ALA A 63 6.42 14.11 1.61
N ALA A 64 7.04 15.22 1.19
CA ALA A 64 8.44 15.24 0.78
C ALA A 64 9.42 14.91 1.91
N ARG A 65 9.12 15.33 3.16
CA ARG A 65 9.92 14.96 4.33
C ARG A 65 9.82 13.46 4.63
N LEU A 66 8.60 12.89 4.60
CA LEU A 66 8.41 11.46 4.77
C LEU A 66 9.18 10.68 3.72
N ALA A 67 9.02 11.04 2.45
CA ALA A 67 9.73 10.40 1.35
C ALA A 67 11.26 10.47 1.55
N LYS A 68 11.82 11.66 1.80
CA LYS A 68 13.26 11.86 2.04
C LYS A 68 13.77 11.05 3.24
N SER A 69 13.05 11.08 4.39
CA SER A 69 13.47 10.34 5.59
C SER A 69 13.38 8.82 5.40
N SER A 70 12.56 8.36 4.46
CA SER A 70 12.41 6.94 4.11
C SER A 70 13.31 6.50 2.93
N GLY A 71 14.09 7.39 2.33
CA GLY A 71 14.94 7.09 1.16
C GLY A 71 14.15 6.92 -0.14
N LEU A 72 12.96 7.54 -0.23
CA LEU A 72 12.01 7.43 -1.33
C LEU A 72 11.72 8.80 -1.95
N VAL A 73 10.95 8.80 -3.03
CA VAL A 73 10.41 10.00 -3.69
C VAL A 73 8.88 9.94 -3.72
N VAL A 74 8.24 11.11 -3.79
CA VAL A 74 6.78 11.20 -3.96
C VAL A 74 6.43 10.90 -5.40
N LEU A 75 5.50 9.97 -5.61
CA LEU A 75 5.01 9.58 -6.94
C LEU A 75 3.70 10.30 -7.27
N SER A 76 2.65 10.17 -6.45
CA SER A 76 1.35 10.85 -6.62
C SER A 76 0.57 10.89 -5.32
N GLY A 77 -0.53 11.64 -5.26
CA GLY A 77 -1.47 11.63 -4.15
C GLY A 77 -1.25 12.70 -3.09
N GLY A 78 -1.70 12.41 -1.89
CA GLY A 78 -1.75 13.34 -0.75
C GLY A 78 -3.09 14.06 -0.65
N ALA A 79 -3.10 15.39 -0.46
CA ALA A 79 -4.36 16.14 -0.33
C ALA A 79 -5.23 16.06 -1.59
N THR A 80 -4.64 15.95 -2.76
CA THR A 80 -5.31 15.85 -4.06
C THR A 80 -6.08 14.53 -4.25
N ALA A 81 -5.61 13.45 -3.58
CA ALA A 81 -6.30 12.16 -3.51
C ALA A 81 -7.07 11.97 -2.20
N ALA A 82 -7.34 13.03 -1.44
CA ALA A 82 -8.01 12.99 -0.15
C ALA A 82 -7.33 12.13 0.94
N GLY A 83 -6.00 11.99 0.88
CA GLY A 83 -5.19 11.31 1.89
C GLY A 83 -4.31 10.17 1.42
N PRO A 84 -4.75 9.28 0.53
CA PRO A 84 -3.86 8.32 -0.12
C PRO A 84 -2.69 9.01 -0.83
N LEU A 85 -1.49 8.40 -0.70
CA LEU A 85 -0.26 8.90 -1.27
C LEU A 85 0.57 7.71 -1.77
N LEU A 86 1.27 7.87 -2.88
CA LEU A 86 2.23 6.91 -3.39
C LEU A 86 3.65 7.45 -3.24
N LEU A 87 4.52 6.63 -2.64
CA LEU A 87 5.97 6.87 -2.66
C LEU A 87 6.64 5.74 -3.44
N CYS A 88 7.80 6.01 -4.01
CA CYS A 88 8.55 5.00 -4.74
C CYS A 88 10.07 5.15 -4.58
N SER A 89 10.78 4.05 -4.82
CA SER A 89 12.24 4.02 -4.96
C SER A 89 12.67 4.56 -6.32
N LEU A 90 13.97 4.84 -6.49
CA LEU A 90 14.52 5.29 -7.76
C LEU A 90 14.57 4.19 -8.85
N ARG A 91 14.21 2.94 -8.52
CA ARG A 91 14.04 1.85 -9.50
C ARG A 91 12.74 1.99 -10.30
N VAL A 92 11.82 2.82 -9.85
CA VAL A 92 10.47 2.98 -10.41
C VAL A 92 10.44 4.16 -11.36
N ALA A 93 10.12 3.93 -12.62
CA ALA A 93 9.85 4.98 -13.61
C ALA A 93 8.34 5.20 -13.73
N ALA A 94 7.89 6.44 -13.51
CA ALA A 94 6.49 6.82 -13.66
C ALA A 94 6.14 7.00 -15.14
N GLU A 95 5.11 6.31 -15.64
CA GLU A 95 4.54 6.55 -16.97
C GLU A 95 3.35 7.52 -16.90
N ARG A 96 2.49 7.33 -15.90
CA ARG A 96 1.30 8.16 -15.68
C ARG A 96 0.94 8.17 -14.21
N THR A 97 0.51 9.31 -13.69
CA THR A 97 -0.03 9.46 -12.33
C THR A 97 -1.37 10.17 -12.38
N GLU A 98 -2.28 9.79 -11.50
CA GLU A 98 -3.58 10.42 -11.40
C GLU A 98 -4.13 10.32 -9.97
N ASP A 99 -4.62 11.44 -9.47
CA ASP A 99 -5.30 11.55 -8.19
C ASP A 99 -6.80 11.57 -8.42
N VAL A 100 -7.51 10.54 -7.96
CA VAL A 100 -8.94 10.37 -8.16
C VAL A 100 -9.69 10.73 -6.89
N LEU A 101 -10.63 11.67 -6.97
CA LEU A 101 -11.57 11.95 -5.89
C LEU A 101 -12.84 11.14 -6.10
N LEU A 102 -13.26 10.42 -5.07
CA LEU A 102 -14.50 9.65 -5.10
C LEU A 102 -15.72 10.54 -4.90
N PRO A 103 -16.91 10.11 -5.33
CA PRO A 103 -18.17 10.77 -5.02
C PRO A 103 -18.28 11.09 -3.53
N ARG A 104 -18.76 12.29 -3.21
CA ARG A 104 -18.85 12.75 -1.82
C ARG A 104 -20.20 12.38 -1.24
N THR A 105 -20.20 11.64 -0.14
CA THR A 105 -21.37 11.44 0.69
C THR A 105 -21.48 12.57 1.72
N PRO A 106 -22.60 13.34 1.79
CA PRO A 106 -22.77 14.39 2.79
C PRO A 106 -22.57 13.84 4.21
N GLY A 107 -21.85 14.60 5.05
CA GLY A 107 -21.54 14.20 6.43
C GLY A 107 -20.39 13.21 6.60
N LEU A 108 -19.86 12.62 5.51
CA LEU A 108 -18.75 11.69 5.57
C LEU A 108 -17.42 12.34 5.10
N HIS A 109 -16.33 11.71 5.48
CA HIS A 109 -15.00 12.14 5.04
C HIS A 109 -14.81 11.93 3.54
N ARG A 110 -14.28 12.93 2.86
CA ARG A 110 -13.89 12.79 1.46
C ARG A 110 -12.85 11.68 1.31
N ARG A 111 -13.07 10.81 0.34
CA ARG A 111 -12.18 9.71 -0.03
C ARG A 111 -11.67 9.87 -1.46
N GLY A 112 -10.63 9.13 -1.79
CA GLY A 112 -10.01 9.16 -3.10
C GLY A 112 -8.99 8.05 -3.26
N PHE A 113 -8.39 7.97 -4.43
CA PHE A 113 -7.31 7.06 -4.76
C PHE A 113 -6.11 7.83 -5.29
N ALA A 114 -4.91 7.47 -4.84
CA ALA A 114 -3.67 7.85 -5.50
C ALA A 114 -3.30 6.71 -6.46
N THR A 115 -3.15 7.01 -7.74
CA THR A 115 -2.88 5.99 -8.76
C THR A 115 -1.68 6.34 -9.62
N ALA A 116 -0.99 5.30 -10.11
CA ALA A 116 0.09 5.44 -11.06
C ALA A 116 0.17 4.23 -11.99
N VAL A 117 0.61 4.44 -13.21
CA VAL A 117 1.18 3.38 -14.06
C VAL A 117 2.68 3.58 -14.05
N VAL A 118 3.39 2.52 -13.69
CA VAL A 118 4.84 2.56 -13.51
C VAL A 118 5.52 1.44 -14.31
N ARG A 119 6.80 1.66 -14.58
CA ARG A 119 7.71 0.65 -15.15
C ARG A 119 8.82 0.36 -14.16
N ILE A 120 9.11 -0.91 -13.96
CA ILE A 120 10.22 -1.40 -13.16
C ILE A 120 10.94 -2.45 -14.00
N ALA A 121 12.12 -2.12 -14.52
CA ALA A 121 12.78 -2.93 -15.54
C ALA A 121 11.84 -3.21 -16.74
N GLY A 122 11.65 -4.47 -17.13
CA GLY A 122 10.72 -4.88 -18.19
C GLY A 122 9.24 -4.94 -17.75
N ALA A 123 8.96 -4.92 -16.45
CA ALA A 123 7.60 -5.03 -15.93
C ALA A 123 6.85 -3.69 -15.97
N ARG A 124 5.56 -3.72 -16.35
CA ARG A 124 4.65 -2.58 -16.36
C ARG A 124 3.49 -2.84 -15.39
N LEU A 125 3.26 -1.94 -14.44
CA LEU A 125 2.38 -2.17 -13.30
C LEU A 125 1.47 -0.98 -13.03
N GLY A 126 0.18 -1.24 -12.85
CA GLY A 126 -0.76 -0.30 -12.23
C GLY A 126 -0.62 -0.32 -10.71
N VAL A 127 -0.64 0.84 -10.08
CA VAL A 127 -0.50 0.99 -8.62
C VAL A 127 -1.62 1.86 -8.09
N LEU A 128 -2.30 1.41 -7.02
CA LEU A 128 -3.38 2.16 -6.39
C LEU A 128 -3.29 2.10 -4.87
N SER A 129 -3.24 3.28 -4.24
CA SER A 129 -3.41 3.43 -2.78
C SER A 129 -4.82 3.91 -2.47
N CYS A 130 -5.48 3.26 -1.50
CA CYS A 130 -6.83 3.60 -1.06
C CYS A 130 -6.92 3.73 0.46
N HIS A 131 -7.94 4.46 0.92
CA HIS A 131 -8.41 4.45 2.31
C HIS A 131 -9.94 4.49 2.27
N LEU A 132 -10.58 3.33 2.48
CA LEU A 132 -12.02 3.18 2.32
C LEU A 132 -12.79 3.76 3.50
N SER A 133 -14.09 3.93 3.33
CA SER A 133 -14.96 4.53 4.33
C SER A 133 -15.17 3.64 5.56
N LEU A 134 -15.40 4.27 6.71
CA LEU A 134 -15.88 3.60 7.91
C LEU A 134 -17.34 3.17 7.78
N GLN A 135 -18.12 3.83 6.92
CA GLN A 135 -19.52 3.51 6.68
C GLN A 135 -19.63 2.35 5.69
N HIS A 136 -20.40 1.33 6.04
CA HIS A 136 -20.47 0.04 5.33
C HIS A 136 -20.84 0.17 3.85
N ASP A 137 -21.94 0.86 3.53
CA ASP A 137 -22.47 0.92 2.15
C ASP A 137 -21.57 1.76 1.25
N GLU A 138 -21.05 2.89 1.78
CA GLU A 138 -20.08 3.71 1.06
C GLU A 138 -18.79 2.93 0.81
N ARG A 139 -18.32 2.15 1.78
CA ARG A 139 -17.12 1.31 1.67
C ARG A 139 -17.26 0.26 0.58
N LEU A 140 -18.43 -0.40 0.49
CA LEU A 140 -18.70 -1.39 -0.55
C LEU A 140 -18.72 -0.75 -1.94
N ALA A 141 -19.42 0.39 -2.11
CA ALA A 141 -19.40 1.14 -3.36
C ALA A 141 -18.00 1.61 -3.75
N GLN A 142 -17.18 2.01 -2.76
CA GLN A 142 -15.78 2.39 -3.00
C GLN A 142 -14.90 1.21 -3.43
N ALA A 143 -15.20 -0.02 -2.98
CA ALA A 143 -14.52 -1.23 -3.47
C ALA A 143 -14.83 -1.49 -4.95
N ASP A 144 -16.08 -1.29 -5.40
CA ASP A 144 -16.44 -1.37 -6.82
C ASP A 144 -15.71 -0.31 -7.65
N LEU A 145 -15.71 0.95 -7.21
CA LEU A 145 -14.98 2.03 -7.88
C LEU A 145 -13.46 1.77 -7.96
N LEU A 146 -12.88 1.09 -6.96
CA LEU A 146 -11.48 0.67 -6.99
C LEU A 146 -11.23 -0.34 -8.12
N LEU A 147 -12.09 -1.36 -8.25
CA LEU A 147 -11.99 -2.36 -9.31
C LEU A 147 -12.16 -1.72 -10.70
N GLU A 148 -13.14 -0.85 -10.88
CA GLU A 148 -13.35 -0.07 -12.10
C GLU A 148 -12.10 0.76 -12.43
N ARG A 149 -11.52 1.41 -11.43
CA ARG A 149 -10.30 2.20 -11.62
C ARG A 149 -9.13 1.35 -12.08
N LEU A 150 -8.88 0.19 -11.46
CA LEU A 150 -7.82 -0.73 -11.89
C LEU A 150 -8.04 -1.19 -13.34
N ALA A 151 -9.26 -1.57 -13.70
CA ALA A 151 -9.59 -1.98 -15.08
C ALA A 151 -9.33 -0.86 -16.10
N SER A 152 -9.59 0.40 -15.73
CA SER A 152 -9.38 1.57 -16.61
C SER A 152 -7.91 1.97 -16.80
N MET A 153 -6.98 1.40 -16.03
CA MET A 153 -5.56 1.79 -16.10
C MET A 153 -4.86 1.31 -17.38
N GLY A 154 -5.42 0.34 -18.10
CA GLY A 154 -4.85 -0.18 -19.35
C GLY A 154 -3.53 -0.92 -19.15
N VAL A 155 -3.45 -1.73 -18.11
CA VAL A 155 -2.28 -2.57 -17.76
C VAL A 155 -2.73 -4.01 -17.52
N ALA A 156 -1.87 -4.97 -17.87
CA ALA A 156 -2.13 -6.39 -17.59
C ALA A 156 -2.02 -6.72 -16.10
N HIS A 157 -1.11 -6.05 -15.40
CA HIS A 157 -0.81 -6.30 -14.00
C HIS A 157 -1.01 -5.05 -13.16
N ALA A 158 -1.64 -5.21 -11.99
CA ALA A 158 -1.84 -4.11 -11.05
C ALA A 158 -1.72 -4.60 -9.60
N VAL A 159 -1.33 -3.67 -8.72
CA VAL A 159 -1.36 -3.82 -7.28
C VAL A 159 -2.19 -2.71 -6.66
N ALA A 160 -3.06 -3.06 -5.74
CA ALA A 160 -3.84 -2.12 -4.95
C ALA A 160 -3.73 -2.48 -3.47
N GLY A 161 -3.81 -1.49 -2.62
CA GLY A 161 -3.82 -1.74 -1.19
C GLY A 161 -4.09 -0.50 -0.38
N GLY A 162 -4.26 -0.71 0.90
CA GLY A 162 -4.54 0.36 1.84
C GLY A 162 -5.28 -0.10 3.06
N ASP A 163 -5.77 0.88 3.79
CA ASP A 163 -6.70 0.70 4.89
C ASP A 163 -8.12 0.55 4.32
N LEU A 164 -8.63 -0.67 4.38
CA LEU A 164 -9.96 -1.00 3.86
C LEU A 164 -11.07 -0.69 4.86
N ASN A 165 -10.72 -0.43 6.13
CA ASN A 165 -11.69 -0.34 7.23
C ASN A 165 -12.67 -1.54 7.27
N ASP A 166 -12.24 -2.68 6.72
CA ASP A 166 -13.00 -3.92 6.65
C ASP A 166 -12.09 -5.12 6.92
N VAL A 167 -12.66 -6.19 7.42
CA VAL A 167 -11.95 -7.44 7.73
C VAL A 167 -12.16 -8.47 6.60
N PRO A 168 -11.37 -9.57 6.51
CA PRO A 168 -11.50 -10.57 5.45
C PRO A 168 -12.90 -11.19 5.30
N THR A 169 -13.69 -11.19 6.36
CA THR A 169 -15.09 -11.66 6.34
C THR A 169 -16.09 -10.55 5.99
N GLY A 170 -15.63 -9.32 5.78
CA GLY A 170 -16.49 -8.19 5.44
C GLY A 170 -16.77 -8.09 3.94
N ASN A 171 -17.84 -7.37 3.60
CA ASN A 171 -18.36 -7.34 2.22
C ASN A 171 -17.42 -6.64 1.24
N ALA A 172 -16.84 -5.49 1.63
CA ALA A 172 -15.92 -4.77 0.75
C ALA A 172 -14.60 -5.53 0.57
N PHE A 173 -14.07 -6.14 1.63
CA PHE A 173 -12.92 -7.01 1.54
C PHE A 173 -13.19 -8.22 0.63
N GLY A 174 -14.31 -8.91 0.86
CA GLY A 174 -14.74 -10.05 0.04
C GLY A 174 -14.94 -9.68 -1.43
N ARG A 175 -15.48 -8.49 -1.71
CA ARG A 175 -15.66 -7.96 -3.06
C ARG A 175 -14.31 -7.79 -3.79
N LEU A 176 -13.30 -7.26 -3.10
CA LEU A 176 -11.95 -7.13 -3.65
C LEU A 176 -11.27 -8.49 -3.82
N ALA A 177 -11.34 -9.35 -2.81
CA ALA A 177 -10.74 -10.70 -2.85
C ALA A 177 -11.38 -11.62 -3.88
N GLY A 178 -12.63 -11.38 -4.27
CA GLY A 178 -13.31 -12.11 -5.34
C GLY A 178 -12.84 -11.75 -6.75
N ALA A 179 -12.22 -10.56 -6.92
CA ALA A 179 -11.72 -10.08 -8.21
C ALA A 179 -10.19 -10.04 -8.30
N LEU A 180 -9.52 -9.94 -7.16
CA LEU A 180 -8.07 -9.81 -7.02
C LEU A 180 -7.53 -10.90 -6.09
N GLN A 181 -6.23 -11.14 -6.15
CA GLN A 181 -5.54 -12.00 -5.18
C GLN A 181 -5.32 -11.20 -3.87
N ASP A 182 -5.86 -11.64 -2.75
CA ASP A 182 -5.41 -11.21 -1.43
C ASP A 182 -4.00 -11.77 -1.20
N CYS A 183 -2.98 -10.92 -1.30
CA CYS A 183 -1.58 -11.36 -1.27
C CYS A 183 -1.25 -12.15 0.01
N ARG A 184 -1.85 -11.80 1.15
CA ARG A 184 -1.62 -12.56 2.37
C ARG A 184 -2.32 -13.91 2.38
N ALA A 185 -3.47 -14.05 1.78
CA ALA A 185 -4.15 -15.35 1.68
C ALA A 185 -3.38 -16.30 0.74
N VAL A 186 -2.76 -15.75 -0.32
CA VAL A 186 -1.97 -16.53 -1.29
C VAL A 186 -0.64 -16.99 -0.68
N ALA A 187 0.13 -16.10 -0.08
CA ALA A 187 1.44 -16.41 0.49
C ALA A 187 1.62 -15.73 1.87
N PRO A 188 1.09 -16.32 2.94
CA PRO A 188 1.20 -15.77 4.30
C PRO A 188 2.67 -15.65 4.74
N TRP A 189 3.06 -14.45 5.22
CA TRP A 189 4.36 -14.18 5.79
C TRP A 189 4.22 -13.19 6.94
N GLY A 190 5.00 -13.34 8.01
CA GLY A 190 4.94 -12.45 9.16
C GLY A 190 3.59 -12.43 9.88
N GLY A 191 3.28 -11.29 10.53
CA GLY A 191 2.03 -11.10 11.26
C GLY A 191 0.82 -10.94 10.34
N GLY A 192 -0.40 -11.20 10.87
CA GLY A 192 -1.67 -11.06 10.14
C GLY A 192 -2.44 -9.79 10.49
N PRO A 193 -2.85 -9.62 11.75
CA PRO A 193 -3.58 -8.44 12.19
C PRO A 193 -2.73 -7.17 12.10
N THR A 194 -3.38 -6.05 11.74
CA THR A 194 -2.73 -4.76 11.50
C THR A 194 -3.15 -3.68 12.49
N PHE A 195 -4.25 -3.89 13.24
CA PHE A 195 -4.82 -2.89 14.13
C PHE A 195 -5.32 -3.49 15.45
N PRO A 196 -5.18 -2.82 16.60
CA PRO A 196 -4.23 -1.72 16.88
C PRO A 196 -2.80 -2.25 17.09
N PRO A 197 -1.73 -1.43 16.93
CA PRO A 197 -0.34 -1.92 16.87
C PRO A 197 0.15 -2.57 18.16
N GLY A 198 -0.29 -2.08 19.33
CA GLY A 198 0.12 -2.62 20.63
C GLY A 198 -0.47 -3.99 20.97
N ARG A 199 -1.63 -4.33 20.41
CA ARG A 199 -2.33 -5.61 20.55
C ARG A 199 -3.14 -5.93 19.31
N PRO A 200 -2.50 -6.36 18.21
CA PRO A 200 -3.16 -6.53 16.91
C PRO A 200 -4.26 -7.61 16.97
N ARG A 201 -5.46 -7.25 16.54
CA ARG A 201 -6.64 -8.13 16.55
C ARG A 201 -7.41 -8.14 15.23
N LYS A 202 -7.32 -7.05 14.45
CA LYS A 202 -8.04 -6.90 13.18
C LYS A 202 -7.04 -6.77 12.04
N ARG A 203 -7.32 -7.42 10.92
CA ARG A 203 -6.63 -7.21 9.65
C ARG A 203 -7.51 -6.32 8.79
N ILE A 204 -7.29 -5.03 8.82
CA ILE A 204 -8.04 -4.02 8.06
C ILE A 204 -7.21 -3.36 6.96
N ASP A 205 -5.90 -3.59 6.98
CA ASP A 205 -4.97 -3.17 5.93
C ASP A 205 -4.61 -4.39 5.07
N ALA A 206 -4.57 -4.22 3.75
CA ALA A 206 -4.27 -5.29 2.83
C ALA A 206 -3.53 -4.81 1.59
N VAL A 207 -2.85 -5.74 0.92
CA VAL A 207 -2.30 -5.61 -0.43
C VAL A 207 -2.95 -6.69 -1.30
N PHE A 208 -3.48 -6.25 -2.43
CA PHE A 208 -4.06 -7.10 -3.47
C PHE A 208 -3.27 -6.97 -4.76
N SER A 209 -3.25 -8.03 -5.56
CA SER A 209 -2.69 -8.01 -6.91
C SER A 209 -3.67 -8.63 -7.92
N THR A 210 -3.55 -8.25 -9.18
CA THR A 210 -4.25 -8.95 -10.27
C THR A 210 -3.72 -10.38 -10.43
N PRO A 211 -4.55 -11.33 -10.93
CA PRO A 211 -4.06 -12.63 -11.36
C PRO A 211 -2.88 -12.48 -12.35
N GLY A 212 -1.92 -13.41 -12.30
CA GLY A 212 -0.69 -13.33 -13.10
C GLY A 212 0.49 -12.65 -12.41
N VAL A 213 0.27 -11.88 -11.35
CA VAL A 213 1.33 -11.45 -10.43
C VAL A 213 1.59 -12.58 -9.42
N GLU A 214 2.82 -13.07 -9.35
CA GLU A 214 3.20 -14.08 -8.36
C GLU A 214 3.43 -13.43 -6.99
N VAL A 215 2.76 -13.93 -5.96
CA VAL A 215 2.93 -13.46 -4.59
C VAL A 215 3.98 -14.31 -3.89
N LEU A 216 5.11 -13.72 -3.53
CA LEU A 216 6.24 -14.41 -2.88
C LEU A 216 6.15 -14.38 -1.35
N GLY A 217 5.33 -13.52 -0.80
CA GLY A 217 5.03 -13.42 0.62
C GLY A 217 4.38 -12.10 0.98
N CYS A 218 3.46 -12.12 1.97
CA CYS A 218 2.75 -10.91 2.40
C CYS A 218 2.35 -10.96 3.88
N GLY A 219 2.58 -9.87 4.60
CA GLY A 219 2.12 -9.67 5.97
C GLY A 219 2.83 -8.57 6.75
N VAL A 220 2.58 -8.51 8.05
CA VAL A 220 3.21 -7.54 8.95
C VAL A 220 4.67 -7.96 9.21
N PRO A 221 5.65 -7.04 9.04
CA PRO A 221 7.08 -7.36 9.11
C PRO A 221 7.62 -7.47 10.55
N SER A 222 6.83 -7.93 11.50
CA SER A 222 7.27 -8.18 12.88
C SER A 222 8.35 -9.25 12.91
N GLY A 223 9.53 -8.90 13.42
CA GLY A 223 10.70 -9.80 13.46
C GLY A 223 11.56 -9.78 12.18
N LEU A 224 11.26 -8.89 11.22
CA LEU A 224 12.17 -8.61 10.11
C LEU A 224 13.42 -7.89 10.64
N PRO A 225 14.65 -8.30 10.26
CA PRO A 225 15.86 -7.58 10.65
C PRO A 225 15.77 -6.08 10.35
N GLY A 226 16.08 -5.26 11.35
CA GLY A 226 15.98 -3.79 11.28
C GLY A 226 14.59 -3.22 11.59
N VAL A 227 13.58 -4.04 11.82
CA VAL A 227 12.26 -3.63 12.32
C VAL A 227 12.13 -4.00 13.78
N SER A 228 12.09 -3.01 14.68
CA SER A 228 11.84 -3.24 16.10
C SER A 228 10.36 -3.19 16.43
N GLU A 229 9.94 -3.98 17.43
CA GLU A 229 8.56 -3.95 17.92
C GLU A 229 8.18 -2.58 18.51
N ASP A 230 9.14 -1.88 19.12
CA ASP A 230 8.93 -0.54 19.68
C ASP A 230 8.71 0.49 18.56
N ASP A 231 9.48 0.40 17.46
CA ASP A 231 9.25 1.25 16.30
C ASP A 231 7.89 0.99 15.66
N LEU A 232 7.46 -0.28 15.54
CA LEU A 232 6.14 -0.64 15.03
C LEU A 232 5.01 -0.05 15.88
N ARG A 233 5.18 0.00 17.21
CA ARG A 233 4.17 0.58 18.12
C ARG A 233 4.19 2.10 18.15
N ALA A 234 5.36 2.71 17.99
CA ALA A 234 5.53 4.16 18.08
C ALA A 234 5.22 4.89 16.77
N ALA A 235 5.37 4.21 15.64
CA ALA A 235 5.30 4.82 14.31
C ALA A 235 3.91 5.38 13.96
N THR A 236 2.86 4.65 14.28
CA THR A 236 1.46 5.01 13.99
C THR A 236 0.50 4.04 14.70
N ASP A 237 -0.80 4.27 14.60
CA ASP A 237 -1.85 3.39 15.17
C ASP A 237 -2.19 2.17 14.31
N HIS A 238 -1.51 1.96 13.20
CA HIS A 238 -1.57 0.75 12.35
C HIS A 238 -0.22 0.06 12.25
N LEU A 239 -0.23 -1.24 11.94
CA LEU A 239 0.95 -1.97 11.50
C LEU A 239 1.01 -2.00 9.98
N PRO A 240 2.22 -1.92 9.37
CA PRO A 240 2.36 -1.97 7.92
C PRO A 240 2.13 -3.39 7.39
N VAL A 241 1.71 -3.48 6.12
CA VAL A 241 1.66 -4.74 5.36
C VAL A 241 2.71 -4.69 4.27
N LEU A 242 3.69 -5.58 4.34
CA LEU A 242 4.74 -5.74 3.31
C LEU A 242 4.40 -6.93 2.42
N ALA A 243 4.43 -6.74 1.12
CA ALA A 243 4.32 -7.80 0.12
C ALA A 243 5.56 -7.84 -0.78
N ALA A 244 6.08 -9.03 -1.05
CA ALA A 244 7.04 -9.27 -2.12
C ALA A 244 6.30 -9.94 -3.29
N LEU A 245 6.44 -9.37 -4.47
CA LEU A 245 5.71 -9.75 -5.68
C LEU A 245 6.69 -9.93 -6.84
N ARG A 246 6.45 -10.95 -7.70
CA ARG A 246 7.10 -11.03 -9.01
C ARG A 246 6.09 -10.59 -10.07
N VAL A 247 6.41 -9.52 -10.78
CA VAL A 247 5.61 -8.95 -11.85
C VAL A 247 6.21 -9.37 -13.18
N PRO A 248 5.46 -10.05 -14.07
CA PRO A 248 5.96 -10.43 -15.39
C PRO A 248 6.41 -9.22 -16.22
N ALA A 249 7.33 -9.45 -17.15
CA ALA A 249 7.67 -8.44 -18.15
C ALA A 249 6.43 -8.08 -18.97
N ALA A 250 6.32 -6.82 -19.37
CA ALA A 250 5.33 -6.42 -20.35
C ALA A 250 5.71 -7.01 -21.72
N GLY A 251 4.77 -7.71 -22.32
CA GLY A 251 4.93 -8.22 -23.68
C GLY A 251 5.00 -7.10 -24.72
#